data_957023e300369c17b1d9da685dcc956c
#
_entry.id   957023e300369c17b1d9da685dcc956c
#
_cell.length_a   1.000
_cell.length_b   1.000
_cell.length_c   1.000
_cell.angle_alpha   90.00
_cell.angle_beta   90.00
_cell.angle_gamma   90.00
#
_symmetry.space_group_name_H-M   'P 1'
#
loop_
_entity.id
_entity.type
_entity.pdbx_description
1 polymer ?
#
loop_
_entity_poly.entity_id
_entity_poly.type
_entity_poly.pdbx_seq_one_letter_code
_entity_poly.pdbx_strand_id
1 'polypeptide(L)'
;MRKFLTAVIFGISLLVSSAAFASEKTVTLAVPGMDCATCPITVKGSLDAVPGVAKVVVSLATKTAVVTFDDAKTDVPALITATTNAGYPSTLTN
;
A
#
# COMPACT_ATOMS: atom_id res chain seq x y z
N MET A 1 -44.84 -4.92 -19.69
CA MET A 1 -44.38 -4.87 -19.48
C MET A 1 -43.56 -4.92 -19.19
N ARG A 2 -43.32 -5.13 -19.10
CA ARG A 2 -42.51 -5.13 -18.75
C ARG A 2 -41.46 -4.72 -18.74
N LYS A 3 -41.17 -4.53 -18.91
CA LYS A 3 -40.13 -4.09 -18.97
C LYS A 3 -39.52 -3.40 -18.30
N PHE A 4 -39.54 -3.38 -17.98
CA PHE A 4 -38.87 -2.74 -17.45
C PHE A 4 -38.11 -2.75 -16.89
N LEU A 5 -38.11 -2.99 -16.78
CA LEU A 5 -37.42 -3.00 -16.27
C LEU A 5 -36.47 -3.00 -16.18
N THR A 6 -36.44 -3.45 -16.32
CA THR A 6 -35.43 -3.51 -16.45
C THR A 6 -34.57 -2.73 -16.21
N ALA A 7 -34.52 -2.20 -16.29
CA ALA A 7 -33.66 -1.44 -16.20
C ALA A 7 -32.93 -1.26 -15.27
N VAL A 8 -33.16 -1.50 -14.99
CA VAL A 8 -32.48 -1.37 -14.29
C VAL A 8 -31.43 -1.77 -14.07
N ILE A 9 -31.42 -2.10 -14.42
CA ILE A 9 -30.42 -2.51 -14.38
C ILE A 9 -29.44 -1.84 -14.27
N PHE A 10 -29.68 -1.58 -14.51
CA PHE A 10 -28.79 -1.09 -14.56
C PHE A 10 -28.28 -0.53 -13.79
N GLY A 11 -28.57 -0.30 -13.54
CA GLY A 11 -27.84 0.35 -12.80
C GLY A 11 -26.85 -0.19 -12.27
N ILE A 12 -26.99 -0.79 -12.31
CA ILE A 12 -26.19 -1.34 -11.97
C ILE A 12 -25.02 -1.12 -12.00
N SER A 13 -24.93 -1.17 -12.41
CA SER A 13 -23.83 -1.07 -12.60
C SER A 13 -23.15 -0.19 -12.04
N LEU A 14 -23.36 0.11 -11.80
CA LEU A 14 -22.58 0.85 -11.53
C LEU A 14 -21.92 0.87 -10.58
N LEU A 15 -21.98 0.53 -10.29
CA LEU A 15 -21.30 0.57 -9.56
C LEU A 15 -20.18 0.31 -9.48
N VAL A 16 -20.31 -0.33 -9.85
CA VAL A 16 -19.29 -0.66 -10.13
C VAL A 16 -18.33 0.19 -10.12
N SER A 17 -18.57 0.92 -10.46
CA SER A 17 -17.64 1.88 -10.50
C SER A 17 -16.95 2.11 -9.29
N SER A 18 -17.40 1.56 -8.28
CA SER A 18 -16.70 1.76 -7.05
C SER A 18 -15.29 1.29 -7.10
N ALA A 19 -15.01 0.38 -7.96
CA ALA A 19 -13.64 -0.06 -8.07
C ALA A 19 -12.72 1.05 -8.47
N ALA A 20 -13.23 2.03 -9.14
CA ALA A 20 -12.39 3.11 -9.57
C ALA A 20 -11.89 3.96 -8.44
N PHE A 21 -12.36 3.73 -7.24
CA PHE A 21 -11.96 4.56 -6.15
C PHE A 21 -10.77 4.08 -5.40
N ALA A 22 -10.30 2.92 -5.69
CA ALA A 22 -9.04 2.49 -5.12
C ALA A 22 -7.96 3.39 -5.69
N SER A 23 -7.33 4.14 -4.84
CA SER A 23 -6.33 5.09 -5.25
C SER A 23 -4.99 4.59 -4.76
N GLU A 24 -4.25 3.96 -5.64
CA GLU A 24 -2.95 3.44 -5.28
C GLU A 24 -1.88 4.50 -5.41
N LYS A 25 -1.03 4.57 -4.42
CA LYS A 25 0.14 5.42 -4.42
C LYS A 25 1.37 4.57 -4.23
N THR A 26 2.45 4.98 -4.85
CA THR A 26 3.74 4.34 -4.69
C THR A 26 4.71 5.36 -4.11
N VAL A 27 5.34 4.99 -3.00
CA VAL A 27 6.32 5.86 -2.35
C VAL A 27 7.59 5.07 -2.09
N THR A 28 8.70 5.79 -1.96
CA THR A 28 9.97 5.20 -1.58
C THR A 28 10.36 5.69 -0.20
N LEU A 29 10.62 4.75 0.68
CA LEU A 29 11.06 5.05 2.04
C LEU A 29 12.54 4.72 2.17
N ALA A 30 13.30 5.63 2.74
CA ALA A 30 14.69 5.34 3.09
C ALA A 30 14.72 4.65 4.44
N VAL A 31 15.40 3.53 4.52
CA VAL A 31 15.51 2.74 5.75
C VAL A 31 17.00 2.54 6.04
N PRO A 32 17.68 3.56 6.56
CA PRO A 32 19.14 3.50 6.69
C PRO A 32 19.64 2.43 7.65
N GLY A 33 18.80 1.93 8.54
CA GLY A 33 19.19 0.87 9.46
C GLY A 33 19.19 -0.53 8.87
N MET A 34 18.88 -0.69 7.59
CA MET A 34 18.92 -2.00 6.94
C MET A 34 20.36 -2.37 6.60
N ASP A 35 21.06 -2.98 7.54
CA ASP A 35 22.46 -3.30 7.34
C ASP A 35 22.75 -4.78 7.25
N CYS A 36 21.77 -5.65 7.35
CA CYS A 36 22.00 -7.09 7.39
C CYS A 36 21.21 -7.80 6.31
N ALA A 37 21.60 -9.03 6.00
CA ALA A 37 20.99 -9.78 4.92
C ALA A 37 19.52 -10.10 5.18
N THR A 38 19.09 -10.18 6.43
CA THR A 38 17.72 -10.50 6.79
C THR A 38 16.87 -9.26 7.05
N CYS A 39 17.50 -8.08 7.13
CA CYS A 39 16.77 -6.84 7.42
C CYS A 39 15.69 -6.54 6.39
N PRO A 40 15.91 -6.73 5.07
CA PRO A 40 14.86 -6.49 4.10
C PRO A 40 13.63 -7.35 4.32
N ILE A 41 13.81 -8.58 4.79
CA ILE A 41 12.69 -9.49 5.06
C ILE A 41 11.84 -8.92 6.20
N THR A 42 12.48 -8.44 7.26
CA THR A 42 11.77 -7.86 8.39
C THR A 42 11.03 -6.59 8.00
N VAL A 43 11.67 -5.71 7.24
CA VAL A 43 11.04 -4.47 6.78
C VAL A 43 9.86 -4.79 5.88
N LYS A 44 10.05 -5.71 4.93
CA LYS A 44 8.97 -6.10 4.04
C LYS A 44 7.79 -6.67 4.84
N GLY A 45 8.07 -7.54 5.79
CA GLY A 45 7.02 -8.13 6.62
C GLY A 45 6.25 -7.08 7.41
N SER A 46 6.95 -6.09 7.96
CA SER A 46 6.29 -5.05 8.73
C SER A 46 5.39 -4.18 7.86
N LEU A 47 5.80 -3.91 6.63
CA LEU A 47 4.99 -3.12 5.70
C LEU A 47 3.83 -3.94 5.13
N ASP A 48 4.07 -5.21 4.81
CA ASP A 48 3.00 -6.08 4.32
C ASP A 48 1.88 -6.25 5.34
N ALA A 49 2.19 -6.11 6.62
CA ALA A 49 1.18 -6.25 7.67
C ALA A 49 0.28 -5.03 7.79
N VAL A 50 0.61 -3.92 7.15
CA VAL A 50 -0.22 -2.71 7.22
C VAL A 50 -1.44 -2.89 6.31
N PRO A 51 -2.67 -2.76 6.85
CA PRO A 51 -3.85 -2.86 6.00
C PRO A 51 -3.81 -1.80 4.90
N GLY A 52 -4.10 -2.18 3.68
CA GLY A 52 -4.08 -1.28 2.55
C GLY A 52 -2.81 -1.33 1.72
N VAL A 53 -1.78 -1.99 2.21
CA VAL A 53 -0.54 -2.16 1.43
C VAL A 53 -0.76 -3.26 0.40
N ALA A 54 -0.50 -2.93 -0.87
CA ALA A 54 -0.68 -3.87 -1.96
C ALA A 54 0.61 -4.56 -2.35
N LYS A 55 1.75 -3.85 -2.27
CA LYS A 55 3.01 -4.38 -2.74
C LYS A 55 4.16 -3.69 -2.03
N VAL A 56 5.19 -4.44 -1.71
CA VAL A 56 6.40 -3.92 -1.10
C VAL A 56 7.60 -4.49 -1.82
N VAL A 57 8.52 -3.63 -2.25
CA VAL A 57 9.79 -4.05 -2.82
C VAL A 57 10.90 -3.40 -2.00
N VAL A 58 11.72 -4.21 -1.37
CA VAL A 58 12.78 -3.72 -0.49
C VAL A 58 14.12 -4.00 -1.14
N SER A 59 15.00 -3.01 -1.14
CA SER A 59 16.34 -3.13 -1.68
C SER A 59 17.36 -2.88 -0.58
N LEU A 60 18.16 -3.88 -0.28
CA LEU A 60 19.26 -3.72 0.67
C LEU A 60 20.36 -2.84 0.09
N ALA A 61 20.60 -2.95 -1.21
CA ALA A 61 21.67 -2.21 -1.87
C ALA A 61 21.48 -0.70 -1.73
N THR A 62 20.24 -0.24 -1.82
CA THR A 62 19.94 1.19 -1.71
C THR A 62 19.35 1.55 -0.35
N LYS A 63 19.08 0.56 0.49
CA LYS A 63 18.45 0.74 1.79
C LYS A 63 17.12 1.47 1.68
N THR A 64 16.32 1.03 0.74
CA THR A 64 15.00 1.63 0.48
C THR A 64 13.92 0.58 0.42
N ALA A 65 12.70 1.01 0.67
CA ALA A 65 11.50 0.20 0.51
C ALA A 65 10.53 0.97 -0.37
N VAL A 66 10.15 0.37 -1.49
CA VAL A 66 9.15 0.95 -2.38
C VAL A 66 7.82 0.29 -2.03
N VAL A 67 6.85 1.09 -1.63
CA VAL A 67 5.58 0.60 -1.14
C VAL A 67 4.46 1.14 -2.01
N THR A 68 3.63 0.24 -2.52
CA THR A 68 2.41 0.58 -3.20
C THR A 68 1.25 0.30 -2.26
N PHE A 69 0.43 1.29 -2.01
CA PHE A 69 -0.66 1.17 -1.05
C PHE A 69 -1.89 1.93 -1.50
N ASP A 70 -3.02 1.56 -0.92
CA ASP A 70 -4.30 2.23 -1.16
C ASP A 70 -4.40 3.40 -0.18
N ASP A 71 -4.35 4.62 -0.69
CA ASP A 71 -4.33 5.80 0.17
C ASP A 71 -5.69 6.09 0.83
N ALA A 72 -6.70 5.35 0.46
CA ALA A 72 -7.97 5.40 1.19
C ALA A 72 -7.93 4.56 2.46
N LYS A 73 -6.94 3.67 2.59
CA LYS A 73 -6.86 2.75 3.74
C LYS A 73 -5.68 3.03 4.65
N THR A 74 -4.62 3.59 4.12
CA THR A 74 -3.42 3.87 4.92
C THR A 74 -2.71 5.08 4.36
N ASP A 75 -1.63 5.49 4.99
CA ASP A 75 -0.87 6.65 4.56
C ASP A 75 0.60 6.47 4.90
N VAL A 76 1.42 7.43 4.47
CA VAL A 76 2.86 7.36 4.69
C VAL A 76 3.21 7.33 6.17
N PRO A 77 2.61 8.14 7.05
CA PRO A 77 2.94 8.06 8.47
C PRO A 77 2.70 6.67 9.06
N ALA A 78 1.66 5.97 8.62
CA ALA A 78 1.38 4.62 9.10
C ALA A 78 2.47 3.65 8.64
N LEU A 79 2.97 3.81 7.42
CA LEU A 79 4.06 2.97 6.91
C LEU A 79 5.34 3.21 7.71
N ILE A 80 5.66 4.46 7.99
CA ILE A 80 6.84 4.81 8.78
C ILE A 80 6.71 4.24 10.19
N THR A 81 5.54 4.34 10.78
CA THR A 81 5.29 3.78 12.11
C THR A 81 5.51 2.27 12.10
N ALA A 82 5.05 1.59 11.05
CA ALA A 82 5.20 0.14 10.96
C ALA A 82 6.67 -0.27 10.93
N THR A 83 7.49 0.41 10.12
CA THR A 83 8.92 0.09 10.06
C THR A 83 9.62 0.47 11.35
N THR A 84 9.25 1.60 11.95
CA THR A 84 9.86 2.04 13.19
C THR A 84 9.58 1.05 14.32
N ASN A 85 8.35 0.53 14.38
CA ASN A 85 8.00 -0.45 15.40
C ASN A 85 8.74 -1.76 15.22
N ALA A 86 9.17 -2.05 14.00
CA ALA A 86 9.96 -3.23 13.71
C ALA A 86 11.45 -3.00 13.99
N GLY A 87 11.83 -1.80 14.39
CA GLY A 87 13.23 -1.44 14.67
C GLY A 87 13.95 -0.78 13.51
N TYR A 88 13.20 -0.37 12.47
CA TYR A 88 13.81 0.21 11.27
C TYR A 88 13.15 1.53 10.92
N PRO A 89 13.52 2.61 11.61
CA PRO A 89 12.96 3.93 11.29
C PRO A 89 13.18 4.25 9.82
N SER A 90 12.17 4.84 9.21
CA SER A 90 12.22 5.18 7.79
C SER A 90 11.77 6.61 7.57
N THR A 91 12.13 7.15 6.41
CA THR A 91 11.72 8.50 6.01
C THR A 91 11.31 8.46 4.55
N LEU A 92 10.39 9.33 4.19
CA LEU A 92 9.94 9.46 2.81
C LEU A 92 11.03 10.15 1.99
N THR A 93 11.38 9.57 0.84
CA THR A 93 12.45 10.12 0.00
C THR A 93 11.96 10.72 -1.31
N ASN A 94 10.68 10.55 -1.67
CA ASN A 94 10.22 11.11 -2.94
C ASN A 94 8.98 12.00 -2.78
#